data_0889cf3b7cb7fbaaaaae8bc354b433a7
#
_entry.id   0889cf3b7cb7fbaaaaae8bc354b433a7
#
_cell.length_a   1.000
_cell.length_b   1.000
_cell.length_c   1.000
_cell.angle_alpha   90.00
_cell.angle_beta   90.00
_cell.angle_gamma   90.00
#
_symmetry.space_group_name_H-M   'P 1'
#
loop_
_entity.id
_entity.type
_entity.pdbx_description
1 polymer ?
#
loop_
_entity_poly.entity_id
_entity_poly.type
_entity_poly.pdbx_seq_one_letter_code
_entity_poly.pdbx_strand_id
1 'polypeptide(L)'
;EEITRSMLDEVEVGNHNLPENVIRNIADVEGKYLTTTVYAGDYILTDKISDEPAAENKYLYSLNGEKQAMSITINTFAEGLSGKLKSGDIVSVIAPDYLGSGETIIPVELKYVEVIAVTAKSGYDANTGEQMSEEDEKELPSTVTILVRPEQSKLLARLEAEGEIHLSLVFRGDADKASEFIKAQDQVLDEIKAAEEEALQEEGATEEDGQPVMNADSQETTEEEETTTDGEE
;
A
#
# COMPACT_ATOMS: atom_id res chain seq x y z
N GLU A 1 3.60 16.26 19.08
CA GLU A 1 4.36 17.32 19.77
C GLU A 1 4.61 16.90 21.21
N GLU A 2 5.82 17.18 21.74
CA GLU A 2 6.18 16.91 23.13
C GLU A 2 5.57 17.96 24.06
N ILE A 3 4.97 17.52 25.13
CA ILE A 3 4.29 18.38 26.11
C ILE A 3 5.33 18.94 27.08
N THR A 4 5.52 20.24 27.03
CA THR A 4 6.41 20.96 27.94
C THR A 4 5.67 21.60 29.10
N ARG A 5 6.37 21.87 30.22
CA ARG A 5 5.81 22.52 31.39
C ARG A 5 5.12 23.86 31.09
N SER A 6 5.63 24.60 30.10
CA SER A 6 5.08 25.91 29.71
C SER A 6 3.73 25.84 28.99
N MET A 7 3.33 24.67 28.52
CA MET A 7 2.04 24.42 27.86
C MET A 7 0.94 24.03 28.85
N LEU A 8 1.29 23.81 30.12
CA LEU A 8 0.42 23.24 31.14
C LEU A 8 0.12 24.23 32.24
N ASP A 9 -1.17 24.37 32.55
CA ASP A 9 -1.68 25.08 33.73
C ASP A 9 -2.38 24.12 34.67
N GLU A 10 -2.09 24.20 35.96
CA GLU A 10 -2.78 23.45 36.99
C GLU A 10 -3.89 24.34 37.59
N VAL A 11 -5.12 23.86 37.49
CA VAL A 11 -6.30 24.61 37.96
C VAL A 11 -7.09 23.80 38.99
N GLU A 12 -7.53 24.48 40.04
CA GLU A 12 -8.46 23.92 41.01
C GLU A 12 -9.87 23.93 40.46
N VAL A 13 -10.48 22.75 40.29
CA VAL A 13 -11.84 22.60 39.80
C VAL A 13 -12.69 21.73 40.69
N GLY A 14 -14.01 21.93 40.68
CA GLY A 14 -14.95 21.08 41.41
C GLY A 14 -14.91 19.63 40.84
N ASN A 15 -15.03 18.64 41.70
CA ASN A 15 -14.97 17.22 41.31
C ASN A 15 -16.27 16.70 40.64
N HIS A 16 -17.20 17.60 40.28
CA HIS A 16 -18.46 17.24 39.65
C HIS A 16 -18.35 17.28 38.14
N ASN A 17 -18.73 16.22 37.46
CA ASN A 17 -18.66 16.07 36.00
C ASN A 17 -17.25 16.15 35.37
N LEU A 18 -16.20 15.89 36.15
CA LEU A 18 -14.88 15.67 35.58
C LEU A 18 -14.80 14.27 34.93
N PRO A 19 -14.16 14.13 33.75
CA PRO A 19 -13.85 12.83 33.21
C PRO A 19 -13.02 11.98 34.18
N GLU A 20 -13.31 10.68 34.27
CA GLU A 20 -12.59 9.78 35.19
C GLU A 20 -11.10 9.66 34.83
N ASN A 21 -10.79 9.79 33.52
CA ASN A 21 -9.45 9.68 32.96
C ASN A 21 -8.71 11.02 32.85
N VAL A 22 -9.20 12.10 33.57
CA VAL A 22 -8.49 13.37 33.62
C VAL A 22 -7.19 13.23 34.41
N ILE A 23 -6.11 13.75 33.84
CA ILE A 23 -4.81 13.75 34.52
C ILE A 23 -4.79 14.85 35.59
N ARG A 24 -4.27 14.53 36.76
CA ARG A 24 -4.33 15.41 37.95
C ARG A 24 -2.97 15.97 38.37
N ASN A 25 -1.88 15.41 37.84
CA ASN A 25 -0.52 15.86 38.17
C ASN A 25 0.22 16.21 36.91
N ILE A 26 0.89 17.33 36.91
CA ILE A 26 1.72 17.77 35.78
C ILE A 26 2.84 16.77 35.47
N ALA A 27 3.43 16.17 36.50
CA ALA A 27 4.48 15.17 36.35
C ALA A 27 4.07 13.92 35.54
N ASP A 28 2.76 13.66 35.45
CA ASP A 28 2.23 12.51 34.68
C ASP A 28 2.09 12.84 33.18
N VAL A 29 2.30 14.12 32.79
CA VAL A 29 2.09 14.65 31.43
C VAL A 29 3.36 15.23 30.83
N GLU A 30 4.17 15.91 31.63
CA GLU A 30 5.40 16.55 31.18
C GLU A 30 6.37 15.53 30.56
N GLY A 31 6.86 15.83 29.37
CA GLY A 31 7.74 14.94 28.59
C GLY A 31 7.02 13.85 27.81
N LYS A 32 5.68 13.80 27.88
CA LYS A 32 4.88 12.92 27.02
C LYS A 32 4.46 13.61 25.73
N TYR A 33 3.85 12.87 24.83
CA TYR A 33 3.47 13.31 23.50
C TYR A 33 1.95 13.32 23.34
N LEU A 34 1.40 14.35 22.71
CA LEU A 34 -0.01 14.38 22.35
C LEU A 34 -0.30 13.39 21.20
N THR A 35 -1.38 12.61 21.33
CA THR A 35 -1.88 11.70 20.29
C THR A 35 -2.97 12.35 19.42
N THR A 36 -3.47 13.51 19.83
CA THR A 36 -4.51 14.28 19.14
C THR A 36 -4.35 15.75 19.43
N THR A 37 -5.02 16.60 18.66
CA THR A 37 -5.05 18.04 18.89
C THR A 37 -5.76 18.38 20.19
N VAL A 38 -5.14 19.20 21.03
CA VAL A 38 -5.66 19.71 22.29
C VAL A 38 -5.59 21.25 22.25
N TYR A 39 -6.68 21.90 22.62
CA TYR A 39 -6.76 23.37 22.61
C TYR A 39 -6.56 23.95 24.01
N ALA A 40 -6.18 25.21 24.04
CA ALA A 40 -6.05 25.95 25.30
C ALA A 40 -7.39 25.93 26.06
N GLY A 41 -7.35 25.47 27.31
CA GLY A 41 -8.54 25.32 28.17
C GLY A 41 -9.13 23.89 28.19
N ASP A 42 -8.61 22.97 27.35
CA ASP A 42 -9.00 21.56 27.42
C ASP A 42 -8.34 20.85 28.60
N TYR A 43 -9.05 19.87 29.17
CA TYR A 43 -8.44 18.94 30.11
C TYR A 43 -7.59 17.90 29.39
N ILE A 44 -6.42 17.60 29.95
CA ILE A 44 -5.58 16.52 29.46
C ILE A 44 -6.11 15.20 30.01
N LEU A 45 -6.40 14.26 29.11
CA LEU A 45 -6.90 12.93 29.40
C LEU A 45 -5.83 11.88 29.13
N THR A 46 -5.86 10.77 29.85
CA THR A 46 -4.86 9.69 29.72
C THR A 46 -4.84 9.04 28.34
N ASP A 47 -5.95 9.04 27.61
CA ASP A 47 -6.09 8.52 26.24
C ASP A 47 -5.60 9.48 25.15
N LYS A 48 -5.32 10.74 25.51
CA LYS A 48 -4.79 11.75 24.60
C LYS A 48 -3.28 11.92 24.66
N ILE A 49 -2.59 11.12 25.47
CA ILE A 49 -1.13 11.19 25.62
C ILE A 49 -0.46 9.82 25.35
N SER A 50 0.81 9.85 24.98
CA SER A 50 1.67 8.69 24.77
C SER A 50 3.04 8.94 25.37
N ASP A 51 3.71 7.89 25.82
CA ASP A 51 5.11 7.94 26.26
C ASP A 51 6.08 8.05 25.09
N GLU A 52 5.63 7.73 23.87
CA GLU A 52 6.43 7.78 22.65
C GLU A 52 5.91 8.84 21.70
N PRO A 53 6.79 9.52 20.94
CA PRO A 53 6.37 10.45 19.89
C PRO A 53 5.49 9.72 18.86
N ALA A 54 4.57 10.44 18.27
CA ALA A 54 3.85 9.91 17.11
C ALA A 54 4.90 9.58 16.03
N ALA A 55 5.02 8.31 15.69
CA ALA A 55 5.93 7.91 14.62
C ALA A 55 5.43 8.51 13.31
N GLU A 56 6.30 9.24 12.62
CA GLU A 56 6.05 9.59 11.23
C GLU A 56 5.77 8.30 10.47
N ASN A 57 4.75 8.32 9.62
CA ASN A 57 4.36 7.15 8.83
C ASN A 57 4.03 5.91 9.67
N LYS A 58 3.30 6.10 10.77
CA LYS A 58 2.94 5.02 11.72
C LYS A 58 2.33 3.78 11.05
N TYR A 59 1.62 3.97 9.93
CA TYR A 59 1.03 2.90 9.14
C TYR A 59 2.07 1.92 8.55
N LEU A 60 3.31 2.37 8.32
CA LEU A 60 4.39 1.49 7.82
C LEU A 60 4.88 0.51 8.89
N TYR A 61 4.76 0.85 10.17
CA TYR A 61 5.15 -0.04 11.27
C TYR A 61 4.14 -1.16 11.53
N SER A 62 2.94 -1.08 10.95
CA SER A 62 1.92 -2.12 11.05
C SER A 62 2.02 -3.20 9.96
N LEU A 63 2.96 -3.06 9.03
CA LEU A 63 3.18 -4.06 7.99
C LEU A 63 3.76 -5.34 8.59
N ASN A 64 3.08 -6.47 8.34
CA ASN A 64 3.44 -7.79 8.87
C ASN A 64 4.10 -8.72 7.83
N GLY A 65 4.33 -8.22 6.62
CA GLY A 65 4.93 -8.96 5.50
C GLY A 65 3.93 -9.63 4.55
N GLU A 66 2.65 -9.68 4.89
CA GLU A 66 1.60 -10.19 3.99
C GLU A 66 1.19 -9.16 2.94
N LYS A 67 1.12 -7.90 3.37
CA LYS A 67 0.80 -6.74 2.52
C LYS A 67 1.99 -5.79 2.45
N GLN A 68 1.99 -5.00 1.40
CA GLN A 68 3.01 -4.03 1.07
C GLN A 68 2.39 -2.64 0.95
N ALA A 69 3.12 -1.61 1.34
CA ALA A 69 2.78 -0.23 1.04
C ALA A 69 3.37 0.11 -0.34
N MET A 70 2.54 0.56 -1.26
CA MET A 70 2.97 0.99 -2.59
C MET A 70 2.40 2.37 -2.89
N SER A 71 3.26 3.29 -3.32
CA SER A 71 2.84 4.63 -3.75
C SER A 71 2.64 4.64 -5.26
N ILE A 72 1.55 5.24 -5.69
CA ILE A 72 1.22 5.50 -7.09
C ILE A 72 1.18 7.00 -7.33
N THR A 73 1.61 7.42 -8.51
CA THR A 73 1.67 8.82 -8.91
C THR A 73 0.28 9.31 -9.35
N ILE A 74 -0.08 10.52 -8.93
CA ILE A 74 -1.28 11.23 -9.37
C ILE A 74 -0.85 12.40 -10.26
N ASN A 75 -1.09 12.29 -11.55
CA ASN A 75 -0.64 13.28 -12.52
C ASN A 75 -1.62 14.45 -12.65
N THR A 76 -2.90 14.21 -12.43
CA THR A 76 -3.96 15.21 -12.54
C THR A 76 -4.91 15.21 -11.35
N PHE A 77 -5.63 16.32 -11.14
CA PHE A 77 -6.66 16.39 -10.10
C PHE A 77 -7.75 15.31 -10.25
N ALA A 78 -8.10 14.97 -11.49
CA ALA A 78 -9.15 14.01 -11.76
C ALA A 78 -8.77 12.58 -11.34
N GLU A 79 -7.51 12.20 -11.51
CA GLU A 79 -6.99 10.86 -11.19
C GLU A 79 -7.03 10.58 -9.68
N GLY A 80 -6.82 11.60 -8.84
CA GLY A 80 -6.76 11.50 -7.38
C GLY A 80 -7.97 12.07 -6.65
N LEU A 81 -9.17 12.04 -7.25
CA LEU A 81 -10.40 12.57 -6.64
C LEU A 81 -10.26 14.02 -6.19
N SER A 82 -9.55 14.85 -6.96
CA SER A 82 -9.31 16.27 -6.66
C SER A 82 -8.68 16.52 -5.27
N GLY A 83 -7.75 15.65 -4.86
CA GLY A 83 -7.08 15.76 -3.57
C GLY A 83 -7.95 15.45 -2.35
N LYS A 84 -9.10 14.80 -2.56
CA LYS A 84 -10.03 14.50 -1.47
C LYS A 84 -9.86 13.12 -0.85
N LEU A 85 -8.95 12.31 -1.36
CA LEU A 85 -8.64 11.01 -0.79
C LEU A 85 -7.98 11.17 0.58
N LYS A 86 -8.21 10.21 1.47
CA LYS A 86 -7.69 10.19 2.84
C LYS A 86 -7.27 8.76 3.21
N SER A 87 -6.41 8.66 4.21
CA SER A 87 -6.12 7.39 4.86
C SER A 87 -7.39 6.73 5.38
N GLY A 88 -7.53 5.42 5.17
CA GLY A 88 -8.72 4.62 5.47
C GLY A 88 -9.78 4.59 4.38
N ASP A 89 -9.59 5.31 3.27
CA ASP A 89 -10.48 5.19 2.10
C ASP A 89 -10.30 3.85 1.40
N ILE A 90 -11.38 3.26 0.94
CA ILE A 90 -11.36 2.14 0.00
C ILE A 90 -11.61 2.69 -1.40
N VAL A 91 -10.68 2.42 -2.30
CA VAL A 91 -10.72 2.88 -3.68
C VAL A 91 -10.70 1.71 -4.66
N SER A 92 -11.19 1.94 -5.87
CA SER A 92 -10.95 1.09 -7.02
C SER A 92 -9.93 1.75 -7.93
N VAL A 93 -9.05 0.96 -8.51
CA VAL A 93 -8.11 1.41 -9.55
C VAL A 93 -8.75 1.19 -10.91
N ILE A 94 -8.88 2.25 -11.68
CA ILE A 94 -9.35 2.22 -13.06
C ILE A 94 -8.12 2.34 -13.96
N ALA A 95 -7.95 1.40 -14.88
CA ALA A 95 -6.86 1.37 -15.85
C ALA A 95 -7.41 1.71 -17.25
N PRO A 96 -7.21 2.94 -17.75
CA PRO A 96 -7.45 3.28 -19.14
C PRO A 96 -6.45 2.52 -20.04
N ASP A 97 -6.88 2.13 -21.23
CA ASP A 97 -6.04 1.39 -22.18
C ASP A 97 -5.31 0.20 -21.55
N TYR A 98 -6.07 -0.63 -20.81
CA TYR A 98 -5.52 -1.74 -20.01
C TYR A 98 -4.55 -2.59 -20.82
N LEU A 99 -3.27 -2.54 -20.45
CA LEU A 99 -2.18 -3.28 -21.08
C LEU A 99 -2.10 -3.11 -22.61
N GLY A 100 -2.46 -1.92 -23.13
CA GLY A 100 -2.42 -1.61 -24.55
C GLY A 100 -3.57 -2.22 -25.37
N SER A 101 -4.65 -2.66 -24.71
CA SER A 101 -5.82 -3.27 -25.38
C SER A 101 -6.79 -2.24 -25.97
N GLY A 102 -6.67 -0.97 -25.62
CA GLY A 102 -7.65 0.07 -25.94
C GLY A 102 -8.90 0.05 -25.05
N GLU A 103 -9.00 -0.88 -24.11
CA GLU A 103 -10.13 -1.02 -23.19
C GLU A 103 -9.84 -0.35 -21.84
N THR A 104 -10.85 0.32 -21.30
CA THR A 104 -10.80 0.86 -19.93
C THR A 104 -11.50 -0.12 -18.99
N ILE A 105 -10.76 -0.65 -18.01
CA ILE A 105 -11.31 -1.62 -17.07
C ILE A 105 -10.98 -1.26 -15.61
N ILE A 106 -11.66 -1.92 -14.69
CA ILE A 106 -11.27 -2.06 -13.30
C ILE A 106 -10.75 -3.49 -13.15
N PRO A 107 -9.42 -3.70 -13.03
CA PRO A 107 -8.89 -5.04 -12.82
C PRO A 107 -9.52 -5.66 -11.57
N VAL A 108 -9.87 -6.95 -11.65
CA VAL A 108 -10.53 -7.65 -10.52
C VAL A 108 -9.64 -7.70 -9.28
N GLU A 109 -8.33 -7.69 -9.48
CA GLU A 109 -7.31 -7.65 -8.44
C GLU A 109 -7.24 -6.30 -7.71
N LEU A 110 -7.73 -5.23 -8.33
CA LEU A 110 -7.61 -3.85 -7.85
C LEU A 110 -8.97 -3.18 -7.64
N LYS A 111 -10.00 -3.99 -7.45
CA LYS A 111 -11.36 -3.51 -7.25
C LYS A 111 -11.54 -2.82 -5.90
N TYR A 112 -10.86 -3.32 -4.87
CA TYR A 112 -10.90 -2.73 -3.53
C TYR A 112 -9.49 -2.69 -2.94
N VAL A 113 -8.92 -1.50 -2.83
CA VAL A 113 -7.62 -1.27 -2.20
C VAL A 113 -7.73 -0.15 -1.18
N GLU A 114 -7.00 -0.27 -0.09
CA GLU A 114 -7.02 0.70 1.01
C GLU A 114 -5.95 1.77 0.79
N VAL A 115 -6.36 3.04 0.90
CA VAL A 115 -5.45 4.18 0.95
C VAL A 115 -4.90 4.30 2.36
N ILE A 116 -3.58 4.28 2.51
CA ILE A 116 -2.91 4.43 3.82
C ILE A 116 -2.28 5.80 3.99
N ALA A 117 -1.91 6.48 2.91
CA ALA A 117 -1.43 7.87 2.94
C ALA A 117 -1.71 8.60 1.64
N VAL A 118 -1.75 9.92 1.71
CA VAL A 118 -1.83 10.83 0.55
C VAL A 118 -0.80 11.91 0.78
N THR A 119 0.18 12.00 -0.11
CA THR A 119 1.34 12.88 0.04
C THR A 119 1.31 13.97 -1.02
N ALA A 120 1.48 15.22 -0.59
CA ALA A 120 1.60 16.38 -1.47
C ALA A 120 2.98 16.44 -2.14
N LYS A 121 3.15 17.29 -3.14
CA LYS A 121 4.45 17.52 -3.83
C LYS A 121 5.55 17.99 -2.88
N SER A 122 5.19 18.69 -1.81
CA SER A 122 6.08 19.13 -0.74
C SER A 122 6.68 17.97 0.08
N GLY A 123 6.15 16.74 -0.07
CA GLY A 123 6.58 15.56 0.69
C GLY A 123 5.86 15.38 2.03
N TYR A 124 4.96 16.32 2.39
CA TYR A 124 4.16 16.21 3.61
C TYR A 124 2.91 15.36 3.36
N ASP A 125 2.57 14.51 4.33
CA ASP A 125 1.29 13.80 4.31
C ASP A 125 0.13 14.79 4.45
N ALA A 126 -0.71 14.84 3.42
CA ALA A 126 -1.82 15.80 3.32
C ALA A 126 -2.90 15.62 4.41
N ASN A 127 -2.79 14.63 5.30
CA ASN A 127 -3.82 14.24 6.26
C ASN A 127 -3.33 14.10 7.71
N THR A 128 -2.19 14.66 8.08
CA THR A 128 -1.66 14.55 9.46
C THR A 128 -2.35 15.44 10.48
N GLY A 129 -3.36 16.21 10.07
CA GLY A 129 -4.09 17.12 10.97
C GLY A 129 -3.33 18.40 11.34
N GLU A 130 -2.14 18.61 10.82
CA GLU A 130 -1.45 19.88 10.90
C GLU A 130 -2.18 20.90 10.03
N GLN A 131 -2.31 22.12 10.53
CA GLN A 131 -2.92 23.21 9.76
C GLN A 131 -2.02 23.49 8.57
N MET A 132 -2.45 23.02 7.40
CA MET A 132 -1.84 23.38 6.14
C MET A 132 -1.96 24.88 5.95
N SER A 133 -0.90 25.52 5.49
CA SER A 133 -0.97 26.93 5.09
C SER A 133 -1.92 27.08 3.89
N GLU A 134 -2.50 28.26 3.69
CA GLU A 134 -3.38 28.53 2.53
C GLU A 134 -2.68 28.28 1.17
N GLU A 135 -1.34 28.20 1.15
CA GLU A 135 -0.53 27.86 -0.02
C GLU A 135 -0.45 26.34 -0.23
N ASP A 136 -0.40 25.56 0.86
CA ASP A 136 -0.38 24.09 0.83
C ASP A 136 -1.72 23.49 0.40
N GLU A 137 -2.85 24.15 0.71
CA GLU A 137 -4.19 23.73 0.24
C GLU A 137 -4.35 23.75 -1.29
N LYS A 138 -3.44 24.41 -2.02
CA LYS A 138 -3.44 24.48 -3.48
C LYS A 138 -2.50 23.47 -4.15
N GLU A 139 -1.70 22.77 -3.38
CA GLU A 139 -0.83 21.74 -3.94
C GLU A 139 -1.62 20.47 -4.27
N LEU A 140 -1.40 19.97 -5.48
CA LEU A 140 -1.89 18.66 -5.91
C LEU A 140 -1.28 17.57 -5.04
N PRO A 141 -2.06 16.59 -4.54
CA PRO A 141 -1.48 15.37 -4.06
C PRO A 141 -0.65 14.75 -5.19
N SER A 142 0.60 14.48 -4.91
CA SER A 142 1.52 13.94 -5.92
C SER A 142 1.53 12.43 -5.92
N THR A 143 1.27 11.82 -4.77
CA THR A 143 1.21 10.37 -4.62
C THR A 143 0.12 9.94 -3.66
N VAL A 144 -0.44 8.76 -3.93
CA VAL A 144 -1.32 8.04 -3.03
C VAL A 144 -0.65 6.73 -2.67
N THR A 145 -0.45 6.48 -1.39
CA THR A 145 0.11 5.22 -0.90
C THR A 145 -1.04 4.29 -0.51
N ILE A 146 -1.03 3.11 -1.06
CA ILE A 146 -2.05 2.07 -0.90
C ILE A 146 -1.47 0.81 -0.30
N LEU A 147 -2.32 0.06 0.40
CA LEU A 147 -1.98 -1.22 1.01
C LEU A 147 -2.40 -2.35 0.09
N VAL A 148 -1.46 -3.13 -0.40
CA VAL A 148 -1.67 -4.14 -1.45
C VAL A 148 -0.91 -5.43 -1.17
N ARG A 149 -1.35 -6.53 -1.78
CA ARG A 149 -0.59 -7.80 -1.80
C ARG A 149 0.48 -7.77 -2.91
N PRO A 150 1.48 -8.66 -2.87
CA PRO A 150 2.56 -8.69 -3.88
C PRO A 150 2.06 -8.81 -5.33
N GLU A 151 0.99 -9.57 -5.56
CA GLU A 151 0.38 -9.75 -6.88
C GLU A 151 -0.19 -8.44 -7.41
N GLN A 152 -0.91 -7.71 -6.55
CA GLN A 152 -1.47 -6.38 -6.85
C GLN A 152 -0.34 -5.36 -7.12
N SER A 153 0.77 -5.42 -6.35
CA SER A 153 1.91 -4.52 -6.55
C SER A 153 2.53 -4.68 -7.94
N LYS A 154 2.65 -5.91 -8.44
CA LYS A 154 3.18 -6.18 -9.79
C LYS A 154 2.28 -5.57 -10.87
N LEU A 155 0.97 -5.76 -10.73
CA LEU A 155 0.00 -5.22 -11.69
C LEU A 155 0.02 -3.69 -11.67
N LEU A 156 0.01 -3.07 -10.49
CA LEU A 156 0.07 -1.62 -10.33
C LEU A 156 1.33 -1.01 -10.94
N ALA A 157 2.50 -1.62 -10.67
CA ALA A 157 3.77 -1.16 -11.23
C ALA A 157 3.75 -1.21 -12.77
N ARG A 158 3.13 -2.23 -13.35
CA ARG A 158 2.97 -2.33 -14.78
C ARG A 158 2.01 -1.28 -15.32
N LEU A 159 0.86 -1.08 -14.69
CA LEU A 159 -0.12 -0.07 -15.11
C LEU A 159 0.45 1.35 -15.02
N GLU A 160 1.23 1.65 -13.98
CA GLU A 160 1.88 2.96 -13.82
C GLU A 160 2.97 3.20 -14.90
N ALA A 161 3.67 2.16 -15.32
CA ALA A 161 4.69 2.25 -16.36
C ALA A 161 4.12 2.35 -17.80
N GLU A 162 2.97 1.73 -18.04
CA GLU A 162 2.38 1.62 -19.39
C GLU A 162 1.28 2.66 -19.67
N GLY A 163 0.74 3.32 -18.63
CA GLY A 163 -0.40 4.21 -18.83
C GLY A 163 -0.71 5.13 -17.66
N GLU A 164 -1.95 5.57 -17.63
CA GLU A 164 -2.51 6.40 -16.58
C GLU A 164 -3.37 5.56 -15.65
N ILE A 165 -3.41 5.94 -14.38
CA ILE A 165 -4.24 5.29 -13.37
C ILE A 165 -5.22 6.32 -12.82
N HIS A 166 -6.49 5.96 -12.72
CA HIS A 166 -7.50 6.74 -12.02
C HIS A 166 -7.97 6.02 -10.75
N LEU A 167 -8.12 6.77 -9.68
CA LEU A 167 -8.68 6.26 -8.43
C LEU A 167 -10.14 6.70 -8.28
N SER A 168 -10.99 5.75 -7.96
CA SER A 168 -12.40 5.98 -7.65
C SER A 168 -12.68 5.62 -6.20
N LEU A 169 -13.22 6.53 -5.41
CA LEU A 169 -13.61 6.26 -4.02
C LEU A 169 -14.83 5.34 -3.98
N VAL A 170 -14.67 4.19 -3.36
CA VAL A 170 -15.72 3.19 -3.15
C VAL A 170 -16.40 3.39 -1.80
N PHE A 171 -15.58 3.52 -0.74
CA PHE A 171 -16.10 3.63 0.61
C PHE A 171 -15.20 4.52 1.48
N ARG A 172 -15.85 5.28 2.34
CA ARG A 172 -15.24 6.05 3.43
C ARG A 172 -16.14 5.97 4.65
N GLY A 173 -15.61 5.58 5.79
CA GLY A 173 -16.41 5.51 7.02
C GLY A 173 -15.80 4.57 8.04
N ASP A 174 -16.66 3.73 8.61
CA ASP A 174 -16.33 2.80 9.67
C ASP A 174 -15.30 1.73 9.23
N ALA A 175 -14.29 1.48 10.10
CA ALA A 175 -13.20 0.56 9.81
C ALA A 175 -13.66 -0.91 9.64
N ASP A 176 -14.72 -1.31 10.35
CA ASP A 176 -15.24 -2.68 10.24
C ASP A 176 -15.82 -2.92 8.85
N LYS A 177 -16.60 -1.95 8.34
CA LYS A 177 -17.11 -2.02 6.97
C LYS A 177 -16.02 -1.90 5.91
N ALA A 178 -15.00 -1.06 6.12
CA ALA A 178 -13.84 -0.99 5.23
C ALA A 178 -13.16 -2.37 5.15
N SER A 179 -13.00 -3.06 6.28
CA SER A 179 -12.40 -4.39 6.32
C SER A 179 -13.19 -5.46 5.55
N GLU A 180 -14.51 -5.31 5.41
CA GLU A 180 -15.32 -6.23 4.60
C GLU A 180 -14.96 -6.15 3.11
N PHE A 181 -14.72 -4.95 2.58
CA PHE A 181 -14.26 -4.78 1.20
C PHE A 181 -12.88 -5.40 0.97
N ILE A 182 -11.98 -5.20 1.93
CA ILE A 182 -10.63 -5.77 1.83
C ILE A 182 -10.65 -7.30 1.92
N LYS A 183 -11.46 -7.88 2.82
CA LYS A 183 -11.66 -9.35 2.88
C LYS A 183 -12.24 -9.91 1.58
N ALA A 184 -13.21 -9.22 0.98
CA ALA A 184 -13.77 -9.62 -0.30
C ALA A 184 -12.71 -9.58 -1.42
N GLN A 185 -11.82 -8.58 -1.40
CA GLN A 185 -10.69 -8.50 -2.33
C GLN A 185 -9.68 -9.61 -2.09
N ASP A 186 -9.28 -9.84 -0.84
CA ASP A 186 -8.34 -10.90 -0.49
C ASP A 186 -8.86 -12.29 -0.93
N GLN A 187 -10.17 -12.54 -0.81
CA GLN A 187 -10.78 -13.78 -1.29
C GLN A 187 -10.67 -13.94 -2.82
N VAL A 188 -10.90 -12.88 -3.60
CA VAL A 188 -10.74 -12.91 -5.06
C VAL A 188 -9.28 -13.21 -5.44
N LEU A 189 -8.32 -12.61 -4.72
CA LEU A 189 -6.89 -12.86 -4.96
C LEU A 189 -6.50 -14.31 -4.65
N ASP A 190 -7.04 -14.89 -3.59
CA ASP A 190 -6.82 -16.29 -3.24
C ASP A 190 -7.41 -17.23 -4.31
N GLU A 191 -8.60 -16.92 -4.86
CA GLU A 191 -9.22 -17.69 -5.95
C GLU A 191 -8.38 -17.63 -7.24
N ILE A 192 -7.87 -16.43 -7.61
CA ILE A 192 -6.99 -16.26 -8.78
C ILE A 192 -5.72 -17.08 -8.61
N LYS A 193 -5.08 -16.98 -7.44
CA LYS A 193 -3.85 -17.71 -7.15
C LYS A 193 -4.05 -19.23 -7.22
N ALA A 194 -5.16 -19.73 -6.67
CA ALA A 194 -5.48 -21.17 -6.72
C ALA A 194 -5.66 -21.64 -8.17
N ALA A 195 -6.36 -20.84 -9.00
CA ALA A 195 -6.55 -21.16 -10.42
C ALA A 195 -5.22 -21.16 -11.22
N GLU A 196 -4.30 -20.21 -10.91
CA GLU A 196 -2.96 -20.18 -11.52
C GLU A 196 -2.12 -21.40 -11.12
N GLU A 197 -2.17 -21.80 -9.85
CA GLU A 197 -1.46 -22.98 -9.35
C GLU A 197 -2.00 -24.28 -9.99
N GLU A 198 -3.32 -24.41 -10.17
CA GLU A 198 -3.94 -25.55 -10.87
C GLU A 198 -3.52 -25.60 -12.34
N ALA A 199 -3.53 -24.47 -13.05
CA ALA A 199 -3.13 -24.39 -14.45
C ALA A 199 -1.65 -24.80 -14.65
N LEU A 200 -0.75 -24.35 -13.76
CA LEU A 200 0.66 -24.72 -13.79
C LEU A 200 0.89 -26.23 -13.54
N GLN A 201 0.06 -26.85 -12.70
CA GLN A 201 0.14 -28.30 -12.45
C GLN A 201 -0.35 -29.12 -13.65
N GLU A 202 -1.37 -28.66 -14.36
CA GLU A 202 -1.87 -29.31 -15.58
C GLU A 202 -0.87 -29.20 -16.72
N GLU A 203 -0.20 -28.05 -16.91
CA GLU A 203 0.86 -27.88 -17.92
C GLU A 203 2.08 -28.76 -17.61
N GLY A 204 2.52 -28.86 -16.35
CA GLY A 204 3.63 -29.71 -15.93
C GLY A 204 3.37 -31.21 -16.08
N ALA A 205 2.11 -31.63 -16.00
CA ALA A 205 1.73 -33.02 -16.17
C ALA A 205 1.72 -33.48 -17.64
N THR A 206 1.63 -32.54 -18.59
CA THR A 206 1.65 -32.85 -20.03
C THR A 206 3.05 -32.96 -20.63
N GLU A 207 4.09 -32.46 -19.95
CA GLU A 207 5.47 -32.55 -20.44
C GLU A 207 6.19 -33.86 -20.07
N GLU A 208 5.73 -34.64 -19.09
CA GLU A 208 6.37 -35.89 -18.67
C GLU A 208 6.06 -37.10 -19.56
N ASP A 209 5.07 -37.06 -20.45
CA ASP A 209 4.64 -38.22 -21.26
C ASP A 209 5.17 -38.22 -22.70
N GLY A 210 6.20 -37.44 -23.02
CA GLY A 210 6.77 -37.28 -24.36
C GLY A 210 8.24 -37.66 -24.53
N GLN A 211 8.75 -38.74 -23.92
CA GLN A 211 10.05 -39.29 -24.32
C GLN A 211 9.90 -40.39 -25.36
N PRO A 212 10.43 -40.24 -26.60
CA PRO A 212 10.57 -41.35 -27.51
C PRO A 212 11.74 -42.21 -27.06
N VAL A 213 11.45 -43.45 -26.72
CA VAL A 213 12.45 -44.52 -26.49
C VAL A 213 13.14 -44.79 -27.80
N MET A 214 14.37 -44.29 -28.01
CA MET A 214 15.23 -44.75 -29.06
C MET A 214 15.94 -46.03 -28.59
N ASN A 215 15.54 -47.15 -29.18
CA ASN A 215 16.25 -48.41 -29.11
C ASN A 215 17.60 -48.25 -29.77
N ALA A 216 18.63 -48.63 -29.03
CA ALA A 216 19.96 -48.90 -29.53
C ALA A 216 19.96 -50.31 -30.16
N ASP A 217 20.33 -50.42 -31.41
CA ASP A 217 21.00 -51.66 -31.86
C ASP A 217 21.88 -51.38 -33.10
N SER A 218 23.12 -51.89 -32.95
CA SER A 218 24.00 -52.49 -33.94
C SER A 218 24.97 -51.65 -34.75
N GLN A 219 26.25 -51.85 -34.35
CA GLN A 219 27.42 -52.30 -35.15
C GLN A 219 28.20 -51.24 -35.97
N GLU A 220 29.40 -51.01 -35.42
CA GLU A 220 30.75 -51.42 -35.91
C GLU A 220 31.01 -51.31 -37.45
N THR A 221 31.92 -50.39 -37.80
CA THR A 221 33.17 -50.77 -38.51
C THR A 221 34.13 -49.62 -38.69
N THR A 222 35.35 -49.87 -38.38
CA THR A 222 36.65 -49.25 -38.65
C THR A 222 36.87 -48.71 -40.08
N GLU A 223 37.65 -47.64 -40.19
CA GLU A 223 38.96 -47.53 -40.84
C GLU A 223 39.36 -46.09 -41.06
N GLU A 224 40.46 -45.75 -40.56
CA GLU A 224 41.71 -45.07 -40.90
C GLU A 224 41.74 -44.27 -42.23
N GLU A 225 42.40 -43.23 -42.19
CA GLU A 225 43.62 -42.62 -42.78
C GLU A 225 43.48 -41.16 -43.12
N GLU A 226 44.33 -40.41 -42.46
CA GLU A 226 45.56 -39.71 -42.90
C GLU A 226 45.39 -38.53 -43.90
N THR A 227 46.08 -37.54 -43.45
CA THR A 227 47.03 -36.61 -44.08
C THR A 227 46.52 -35.31 -44.73
N THR A 228 47.06 -34.32 -44.10
CA THR A 228 47.99 -33.27 -44.56
C THR A 228 47.47 -32.10 -45.38
N THR A 229 47.84 -31.02 -44.81
CA THR A 229 48.61 -29.84 -45.33
C THR A 229 47.90 -28.75 -46.13
N ASP A 230 48.14 -27.65 -45.57
CA ASP A 230 48.77 -26.40 -46.14
C ASP A 230 47.95 -25.44 -46.97
N GLY A 231 48.17 -24.21 -46.65
CA GLY A 231 48.47 -23.14 -47.54
C GLY A 231 47.49 -21.94 -47.55
N GLU A 232 47.93 -20.90 -46.89
CA GLU A 232 48.08 -19.52 -47.35
C GLU A 232 47.13 -19.01 -48.47
N GLU A 233 46.40 -17.97 -48.20
CA GLU A 233 46.60 -16.55 -48.48
C GLU A 233 45.55 -15.68 -47.81
#